data_f46c400ce3625c8e4bf27581a05a9148
#
_entry.id   f46c400ce3625c8e4bf27581a05a9148
#
_cell.length_a   1.000
_cell.length_b   1.000
_cell.length_c   1.000
_cell.angle_alpha   90.00
_cell.angle_beta   90.00
_cell.angle_gamma   90.00
#
_symmetry.space_group_name_H-M   'P 1'
#
loop_
_entity.id
_entity.type
_entity.pdbx_description
1 polymer ?
#
loop_
_entity_poly.entity_id
_entity_poly.type
_entity_poly.pdbx_seq_one_letter_code
_entity_poly.pdbx_strand_id
1 'polypeptide(L)'
;MHRLARTGGTAELLRWLAGRAEGWAGLVGPDGTVLHAAARTAGAMVPDVAGLVAEGASALTERGVQAYSVDTGAYTALLFPLGGSSPGVGDPGAPVLAVVTPRPVAAGIATLLADVVLPLSLCLQAETLERRRRRVDLAESRGREAVLHLLMTGQLSIAQQVAGALRPRLPDPVRVCVVECSGGGRDEVARVCADADGGRSWIVRCPVYARHLILVMPAEAETPEPGAVPPDETVAARVGDCVVGVSEPVPLADTATGYRQAFHALAVARELPTRHARFGVSPDSALVVGPAGHRWADELLNPLLTHVPRRAQDPGSQELLATAASWLAFSSHATDHLKVHRNTLAARLRLIGELLGLDLHRLADQAALDLALRVRATPAPACTPEPTQSGSPASGTSASGASEPAGGLDAILVRPAVRDWADQQLAPVLGAEETLRTWVRCEGRIGPAAAELGISVPGTRKRLTRLETVLQRSLLRPPSARYDLWLALRSRDLTAP
;
A
#
# COMPACT_ATOMS: atom_id res chain seq x y z
N MET A 1 -42.05 -6.35 10.29
CA MET A 1 -41.65 -5.59 9.12
C MET A 1 -40.51 -4.61 9.41
N HIS A 2 -40.70 -3.52 10.19
CA HIS A 2 -39.69 -2.50 10.48
C HIS A 2 -38.36 -3.06 11.08
N ARG A 3 -38.43 -4.06 11.95
CA ARG A 3 -37.25 -4.71 12.51
C ARG A 3 -36.47 -5.45 11.42
N LEU A 4 -37.13 -6.18 10.52
CA LEU A 4 -36.50 -6.89 9.41
C LEU A 4 -35.85 -5.94 8.41
N ALA A 5 -36.48 -4.82 8.10
CA ALA A 5 -35.91 -3.78 7.26
C ALA A 5 -34.58 -3.22 7.83
N ARG A 6 -34.49 -3.08 9.17
CA ARG A 6 -33.31 -2.53 9.84
C ARG A 6 -32.14 -3.52 9.98
N THR A 7 -32.42 -4.81 10.07
CA THR A 7 -31.41 -5.83 10.39
C THR A 7 -31.09 -6.77 9.22
N GLY A 8 -32.03 -6.98 8.32
CA GLY A 8 -31.90 -8.00 7.27
C GLY A 8 -31.96 -7.48 5.82
N GLY A 9 -32.26 -6.19 5.64
CA GLY A 9 -32.28 -5.55 4.33
C GLY A 9 -33.33 -6.13 3.35
N THR A 10 -33.08 -5.88 2.07
CA THR A 10 -33.97 -6.27 0.96
C THR A 10 -34.25 -7.78 0.90
N ALA A 11 -33.22 -8.60 1.08
CA ALA A 11 -33.35 -10.05 0.95
C ALA A 11 -34.23 -10.70 2.04
N GLU A 12 -34.17 -10.20 3.28
CA GLU A 12 -35.02 -10.71 4.37
C GLU A 12 -36.46 -10.25 4.25
N LEU A 13 -36.68 -9.00 3.81
CA LEU A 13 -38.03 -8.52 3.52
C LEU A 13 -38.69 -9.34 2.42
N LEU A 14 -37.97 -9.67 1.34
CA LEU A 14 -38.51 -10.51 0.26
C LEU A 14 -38.82 -11.93 0.76
N ARG A 15 -37.96 -12.54 1.57
CA ARG A 15 -38.22 -13.85 2.19
C ARG A 15 -39.46 -13.83 3.08
N TRP A 16 -39.60 -12.80 3.89
CA TRP A 16 -40.80 -12.60 4.75
C TRP A 16 -42.07 -12.43 3.93
N LEU A 17 -42.00 -11.64 2.83
CA LEU A 17 -43.12 -11.44 1.90
C LEU A 17 -43.54 -12.75 1.20
N ALA A 18 -42.56 -13.50 0.69
CA ALA A 18 -42.83 -14.79 0.05
C ALA A 18 -43.53 -15.76 1.02
N GLY A 19 -43.09 -15.76 2.30
CA GLY A 19 -43.75 -16.56 3.35
C GLY A 19 -45.19 -16.10 3.64
N ARG A 20 -45.46 -14.81 3.63
CA ARG A 20 -46.83 -14.25 3.87
C ARG A 20 -47.78 -14.42 2.67
N ALA A 21 -47.22 -14.33 1.46
CA ALA A 21 -47.94 -14.51 0.22
C ALA A 21 -48.12 -16.00 -0.12
N GLU A 22 -47.55 -16.90 0.64
CA GLU A 22 -47.51 -18.36 0.38
C GLU A 22 -46.98 -18.71 -1.03
N GLY A 23 -46.09 -17.88 -1.56
CA GLY A 23 -45.65 -17.98 -2.94
C GLY A 23 -44.23 -17.45 -3.18
N TRP A 24 -44.11 -16.61 -4.19
CA TRP A 24 -42.84 -15.99 -4.63
C TRP A 24 -42.91 -14.48 -4.46
N ALA A 25 -41.79 -13.87 -4.05
CA ALA A 25 -41.64 -12.42 -3.98
C ALA A 25 -40.29 -12.02 -4.56
N GLY A 26 -40.21 -10.98 -5.39
CA GLY A 26 -38.97 -10.54 -5.98
C GLY A 26 -39.00 -9.07 -6.42
N LEU A 27 -37.81 -8.58 -6.73
CA LEU A 27 -37.56 -7.31 -7.39
C LEU A 27 -37.22 -7.57 -8.85
N VAL A 28 -37.85 -6.81 -9.72
CA VAL A 28 -37.74 -6.94 -11.18
C VAL A 28 -37.26 -5.62 -11.75
N GLY A 29 -36.29 -5.66 -12.62
CA GLY A 29 -35.85 -4.50 -13.37
C GLY A 29 -36.88 -4.04 -14.40
N PRO A 30 -36.73 -2.82 -14.94
CA PRO A 30 -37.63 -2.29 -15.98
C PRO A 30 -37.60 -3.11 -17.27
N ASP A 31 -36.56 -3.90 -17.48
CA ASP A 31 -36.37 -4.82 -18.61
C ASP A 31 -36.96 -6.23 -18.35
N GLY A 32 -37.64 -6.42 -17.22
CA GLY A 32 -38.20 -7.71 -16.81
C GLY A 32 -37.20 -8.65 -16.15
N THR A 33 -35.93 -8.26 -15.98
CA THR A 33 -34.93 -9.10 -15.31
C THR A 33 -35.19 -9.19 -13.81
N VAL A 34 -35.06 -10.41 -13.25
CA VAL A 34 -35.19 -10.63 -11.81
C VAL A 34 -33.89 -10.20 -11.12
N LEU A 35 -33.95 -9.13 -10.32
CA LEU A 35 -32.79 -8.61 -9.59
C LEU A 35 -32.55 -9.34 -8.26
N HIS A 36 -33.64 -9.61 -7.53
CA HIS A 36 -33.64 -10.35 -6.27
C HIS A 36 -34.93 -11.16 -6.18
N ALA A 37 -34.87 -12.38 -5.64
CA ALA A 37 -36.05 -13.21 -5.46
C ALA A 37 -35.98 -14.07 -4.19
N ALA A 38 -37.13 -14.37 -3.64
CA ALA A 38 -37.33 -15.35 -2.59
C ALA A 38 -38.62 -16.15 -2.82
N ALA A 39 -38.57 -17.45 -2.52
CA ALA A 39 -39.74 -18.34 -2.56
C ALA A 39 -39.95 -19.01 -1.20
N ARG A 40 -41.17 -19.36 -0.87
CA ARG A 40 -41.49 -20.03 0.41
C ARG A 40 -40.88 -21.43 0.51
N THR A 41 -40.79 -22.16 -0.64
CA THR A 41 -40.22 -23.50 -0.69
C THR A 41 -39.31 -23.58 -1.93
N ALA A 42 -38.13 -24.12 -1.79
CA ALA A 42 -37.14 -24.28 -2.87
C ALA A 42 -37.59 -25.25 -4.00
N GLY A 43 -38.76 -25.84 -3.90
CA GLY A 43 -39.31 -26.82 -4.86
C GLY A 43 -40.71 -26.47 -5.41
N ALA A 44 -41.39 -25.40 -4.92
CA ALA A 44 -42.65 -24.97 -5.52
C ALA A 44 -42.33 -24.13 -6.77
N MET A 45 -42.09 -24.80 -7.87
CA MET A 45 -42.00 -24.16 -9.19
C MET A 45 -43.41 -23.59 -9.50
N VAL A 46 -43.58 -22.28 -9.37
CA VAL A 46 -44.64 -21.57 -10.09
C VAL A 46 -44.20 -21.63 -11.57
N PRO A 47 -44.98 -22.28 -12.44
CA PRO A 47 -44.63 -22.35 -13.84
C PRO A 47 -44.55 -20.93 -14.39
N ASP A 48 -43.41 -20.62 -15.08
CA ASP A 48 -43.17 -19.35 -15.77
C ASP A 48 -43.37 -18.04 -14.97
N VAL A 49 -42.88 -18.00 -13.72
CA VAL A 49 -42.88 -16.77 -12.92
C VAL A 49 -42.16 -15.64 -13.70
N ALA A 50 -41.08 -15.94 -14.42
CA ALA A 50 -40.29 -14.94 -15.10
C ALA A 50 -41.09 -14.25 -16.23
N GLY A 51 -41.82 -15.01 -17.04
CA GLY A 51 -42.65 -14.47 -18.12
C GLY A 51 -43.80 -13.63 -17.58
N LEU A 52 -44.49 -14.15 -16.55
CA LEU A 52 -45.63 -13.47 -15.91
C LEU A 52 -45.21 -12.13 -15.30
N VAL A 53 -44.08 -12.11 -14.61
CA VAL A 53 -43.56 -10.92 -13.94
C VAL A 53 -43.02 -9.90 -14.94
N ALA A 54 -42.34 -10.35 -16.02
CA ALA A 54 -41.86 -9.48 -17.08
C ALA A 54 -43.02 -8.79 -17.83
N GLU A 55 -44.07 -9.55 -18.19
CA GLU A 55 -45.30 -9.01 -18.80
C GLU A 55 -45.95 -7.95 -17.89
N GLY A 56 -46.11 -8.28 -16.60
CA GLY A 56 -46.66 -7.37 -15.62
C GLY A 56 -45.85 -6.10 -15.41
N ALA A 57 -44.52 -6.19 -15.39
CA ALA A 57 -43.62 -5.06 -15.23
C ALA A 57 -43.65 -4.11 -16.45
N SER A 58 -43.70 -4.67 -17.69
CA SER A 58 -43.86 -3.89 -18.90
C SER A 58 -45.22 -3.15 -18.91
N ALA A 59 -46.32 -3.87 -18.63
CA ALA A 59 -47.65 -3.29 -18.57
C ALA A 59 -47.77 -2.20 -17.51
N LEU A 60 -47.13 -2.36 -16.34
CA LEU A 60 -47.11 -1.35 -15.27
C LEU A 60 -46.37 -0.09 -15.72
N THR A 61 -45.24 -0.22 -16.41
CA THR A 61 -44.45 0.90 -16.92
C THR A 61 -45.17 1.62 -18.05
N GLU A 62 -45.72 0.90 -19.02
CA GLU A 62 -46.43 1.47 -20.16
C GLU A 62 -47.69 2.23 -19.77
N ARG A 63 -48.40 1.73 -18.78
CA ARG A 63 -49.69 2.35 -18.31
C ARG A 63 -49.49 3.40 -17.24
N GLY A 64 -48.29 3.54 -16.65
CA GLY A 64 -47.99 4.51 -15.61
C GLY A 64 -48.83 4.36 -14.34
N VAL A 65 -49.24 3.12 -13.99
CA VAL A 65 -50.10 2.85 -12.82
C VAL A 65 -49.27 2.51 -11.60
N GLN A 66 -49.83 2.74 -10.40
CA GLN A 66 -49.16 2.52 -9.11
C GLN A 66 -49.25 1.07 -8.61
N ALA A 67 -50.09 0.27 -9.21
CA ALA A 67 -50.19 -1.16 -8.96
C ALA A 67 -50.77 -1.86 -10.20
N TYR A 68 -50.35 -3.06 -10.44
CA TYR A 68 -50.85 -3.87 -11.54
C TYR A 68 -51.02 -5.32 -11.09
N SER A 69 -52.03 -5.99 -11.56
CA SER A 69 -52.25 -7.41 -11.28
C SER A 69 -52.43 -8.19 -12.55
N VAL A 70 -51.84 -9.37 -12.60
CA VAL A 70 -51.99 -10.34 -13.72
C VAL A 70 -52.46 -11.66 -13.12
N ASP A 71 -53.57 -12.18 -13.65
CA ASP A 71 -54.15 -13.46 -13.23
C ASP A 71 -53.83 -14.57 -14.23
N THR A 72 -53.32 -15.67 -13.73
CA THR A 72 -53.13 -16.92 -14.51
C THR A 72 -53.70 -18.09 -13.76
N GLY A 73 -54.85 -18.60 -14.19
CA GLY A 73 -55.51 -19.81 -13.67
C GLY A 73 -55.37 -20.06 -12.15
N ALA A 74 -54.19 -20.57 -11.75
CA ALA A 74 -53.90 -20.93 -10.33
C ALA A 74 -53.24 -19.82 -9.52
N TYR A 75 -52.68 -18.76 -10.15
CA TYR A 75 -51.90 -17.74 -9.46
C TYR A 75 -52.29 -16.32 -9.86
N THR A 76 -52.04 -15.36 -8.96
CA THR A 76 -52.11 -13.92 -9.23
C THR A 76 -50.73 -13.31 -8.97
N ALA A 77 -50.22 -12.54 -9.93
CA ALA A 77 -49.04 -11.69 -9.76
C ALA A 77 -49.50 -10.26 -9.41
N LEU A 78 -49.00 -9.72 -8.32
CA LEU A 78 -49.23 -8.35 -7.85
C LEU A 78 -47.95 -7.54 -7.98
N LEU A 79 -47.96 -6.43 -8.70
CA LEU A 79 -46.81 -5.63 -9.02
C LEU A 79 -46.97 -4.19 -8.51
N PHE A 80 -45.93 -3.66 -7.89
CA PHE A 80 -45.88 -2.31 -7.33
C PHE A 80 -44.52 -1.65 -7.71
N PRO A 81 -44.51 -0.44 -8.28
CA PRO A 81 -43.28 0.27 -8.57
C PRO A 81 -42.59 0.72 -7.27
N LEU A 82 -41.26 0.61 -7.19
CA LEU A 82 -40.47 1.08 -6.06
C LEU A 82 -39.90 2.50 -6.27
N GLY A 83 -40.33 3.20 -7.31
CA GLY A 83 -39.89 4.57 -7.63
C GLY A 83 -40.84 5.62 -7.05
N GLY A 84 -40.23 6.69 -6.56
CA GLY A 84 -40.64 8.02 -6.12
C GLY A 84 -42.08 8.31 -5.79
N SER A 85 -42.26 8.96 -4.64
CA SER A 85 -43.50 9.44 -4.01
C SER A 85 -44.24 10.59 -4.76
N SER A 86 -43.95 10.87 -6.02
CA SER A 86 -44.65 11.91 -6.79
C SER A 86 -45.55 11.27 -7.84
N PRO A 87 -46.89 11.53 -7.77
CA PRO A 87 -47.79 11.06 -8.80
C PRO A 87 -47.46 11.76 -10.12
N GLY A 88 -47.07 10.99 -11.13
CA GLY A 88 -46.86 11.45 -12.49
C GLY A 88 -45.43 11.44 -13.03
N VAL A 89 -44.38 11.15 -12.21
CA VAL A 89 -42.99 10.98 -12.68
C VAL A 89 -42.46 9.70 -12.09
N GLY A 90 -42.84 8.57 -12.67
CA GLY A 90 -42.16 7.30 -12.42
C GLY A 90 -40.75 7.37 -13.05
N ASP A 91 -39.70 7.13 -12.25
CA ASP A 91 -38.37 6.91 -12.81
C ASP A 91 -38.47 5.66 -13.71
N PRO A 92 -38.29 5.77 -15.05
CA PRO A 92 -38.43 4.63 -15.96
C PRO A 92 -37.40 3.53 -15.69
N GLY A 93 -36.41 3.78 -14.82
CA GLY A 93 -35.41 2.82 -14.38
C GLY A 93 -35.67 2.20 -13.01
N ALA A 94 -36.78 2.54 -12.34
CA ALA A 94 -37.08 2.05 -10.99
C ALA A 94 -37.46 0.57 -11.00
N PRO A 95 -36.94 -0.25 -10.10
CA PRO A 95 -37.35 -1.66 -9.98
C PRO A 95 -38.79 -1.77 -9.46
N VAL A 96 -39.42 -2.89 -9.81
CA VAL A 96 -40.79 -3.24 -9.44
C VAL A 96 -40.76 -4.36 -8.40
N LEU A 97 -41.52 -4.19 -7.31
CA LEU A 97 -41.85 -5.30 -6.43
C LEU A 97 -42.89 -6.17 -7.10
N ALA A 98 -42.59 -7.45 -7.31
CA ALA A 98 -43.56 -8.43 -7.82
C ALA A 98 -43.73 -9.55 -6.79
N VAL A 99 -45.00 -9.90 -6.54
CA VAL A 99 -45.38 -11.00 -5.65
C VAL A 99 -46.37 -11.90 -6.36
N VAL A 100 -46.04 -13.17 -6.44
CA VAL A 100 -46.89 -14.21 -7.04
C VAL A 100 -47.46 -15.08 -5.93
N THR A 101 -48.79 -15.15 -5.85
CA THR A 101 -49.53 -15.84 -4.77
C THR A 101 -50.59 -16.80 -5.38
N PRO A 102 -50.86 -17.94 -4.74
CA PRO A 102 -51.92 -18.84 -5.16
C PRO A 102 -53.29 -18.18 -5.08
N ARG A 103 -54.24 -18.65 -5.88
CA ARG A 103 -55.68 -18.22 -5.79
C ARG A 103 -56.45 -19.18 -4.90
N PRO A 104 -57.44 -18.61 -4.13
CA PRO A 104 -57.78 -17.18 -4.03
C PRO A 104 -56.76 -16.39 -3.26
N VAL A 105 -56.53 -15.12 -3.66
CA VAL A 105 -55.61 -14.20 -2.98
C VAL A 105 -56.11 -13.99 -1.54
N ALA A 106 -55.21 -14.20 -0.56
CA ALA A 106 -55.56 -14.03 0.83
C ALA A 106 -55.93 -12.57 1.15
N ALA A 107 -56.96 -12.41 1.98
CA ALA A 107 -57.46 -11.08 2.37
C ALA A 107 -56.30 -10.25 3.01
N GLY A 108 -56.18 -8.98 2.60
CA GLY A 108 -55.17 -8.04 3.14
C GLY A 108 -53.78 -8.13 2.50
N ILE A 109 -53.49 -9.06 1.60
CA ILE A 109 -52.17 -9.15 0.92
C ILE A 109 -51.87 -7.87 0.14
N ALA A 110 -52.84 -7.35 -0.64
CA ALA A 110 -52.62 -6.11 -1.41
C ALA A 110 -52.30 -4.90 -0.52
N THR A 111 -52.99 -4.74 0.61
CA THR A 111 -52.68 -3.70 1.60
C THR A 111 -51.32 -3.89 2.22
N LEU A 112 -50.96 -5.12 2.61
CA LEU A 112 -49.65 -5.43 3.13
C LEU A 112 -48.52 -5.09 2.14
N LEU A 113 -48.72 -5.36 0.85
CA LEU A 113 -47.76 -5.03 -0.19
C LEU A 113 -47.63 -3.53 -0.38
N ALA A 114 -48.69 -2.78 -0.38
CA ALA A 114 -48.67 -1.31 -0.41
C ALA A 114 -47.88 -0.72 0.78
N ASP A 115 -48.07 -1.27 1.98
CA ASP A 115 -47.35 -0.84 3.19
C ASP A 115 -45.84 -1.19 3.17
N VAL A 116 -45.45 -2.21 2.43
CA VAL A 116 -44.05 -2.68 2.32
C VAL A 116 -43.28 -1.95 1.24
N VAL A 117 -43.92 -1.35 0.25
CA VAL A 117 -43.25 -0.65 -0.87
C VAL A 117 -42.23 0.38 -0.36
N LEU A 118 -42.64 1.27 0.57
CA LEU A 118 -41.74 2.30 1.07
C LEU A 118 -40.55 1.76 1.88
N PRO A 119 -40.73 0.87 2.89
CA PRO A 119 -39.61 0.25 3.58
C PRO A 119 -38.64 -0.51 2.63
N LEU A 120 -39.18 -1.22 1.67
CA LEU A 120 -38.37 -1.97 0.70
C LEU A 120 -37.59 -1.04 -0.23
N SER A 121 -38.22 0.05 -0.70
CA SER A 121 -37.57 1.08 -1.48
C SER A 121 -36.39 1.72 -0.72
N LEU A 122 -36.60 2.08 0.56
CA LEU A 122 -35.53 2.63 1.41
C LEU A 122 -34.38 1.64 1.64
N CYS A 123 -34.67 0.36 1.88
CA CYS A 123 -33.64 -0.67 1.99
C CYS A 123 -32.83 -0.79 0.70
N LEU A 124 -33.49 -0.84 -0.44
CA LEU A 124 -32.82 -0.94 -1.74
C LEU A 124 -31.96 0.28 -2.05
N GLN A 125 -32.46 1.48 -1.74
CA GLN A 125 -31.69 2.72 -1.89
C GLN A 125 -30.46 2.72 -0.98
N ALA A 126 -30.62 2.35 0.30
CA ALA A 126 -29.50 2.25 1.24
C ALA A 126 -28.45 1.25 0.77
N GLU A 127 -28.86 0.05 0.32
CA GLU A 127 -27.93 -0.95 -0.23
C GLU A 127 -27.23 -0.47 -1.51
N THR A 128 -27.96 0.26 -2.37
CA THR A 128 -27.38 0.82 -3.60
C THR A 128 -26.35 1.91 -3.31
N LEU A 129 -26.67 2.82 -2.37
CA LEU A 129 -25.73 3.85 -1.92
C LEU A 129 -24.50 3.22 -1.27
N GLU A 130 -24.69 2.21 -0.43
CA GLU A 130 -23.56 1.49 0.19
C GLU A 130 -22.67 0.78 -0.84
N ARG A 131 -23.27 0.13 -1.86
CA ARG A 131 -22.50 -0.48 -2.98
C ARG A 131 -21.75 0.57 -3.78
N ARG A 132 -22.37 1.74 -4.07
CA ARG A 132 -21.68 2.86 -4.74
C ARG A 132 -20.55 3.40 -3.90
N ARG A 133 -20.77 3.62 -2.61
CA ARG A 133 -19.75 4.06 -1.67
C ARG A 133 -18.56 3.09 -1.63
N ARG A 134 -18.82 1.79 -1.47
CA ARG A 134 -17.74 0.77 -1.47
C ARG A 134 -16.95 0.75 -2.78
N ARG A 135 -17.59 1.00 -3.93
CA ARG A 135 -16.88 1.10 -5.22
C ARG A 135 -15.96 2.32 -5.27
N VAL A 136 -16.45 3.46 -4.79
CA VAL A 136 -15.64 4.70 -4.70
C VAL A 136 -14.47 4.49 -3.74
N ASP A 137 -14.72 3.99 -2.54
CA ASP A 137 -13.69 3.72 -1.53
C ASP A 137 -12.61 2.75 -2.07
N LEU A 138 -13.01 1.74 -2.81
CA LEU A 138 -12.09 0.80 -3.45
C LEU A 138 -11.26 1.48 -4.55
N ALA A 139 -11.87 2.33 -5.38
CA ALA A 139 -11.18 3.06 -6.43
C ALA A 139 -10.16 4.04 -5.84
N GLU A 140 -10.55 4.79 -4.80
CA GLU A 140 -9.65 5.69 -4.07
C GLU A 140 -8.50 4.93 -3.40
N SER A 141 -8.77 3.80 -2.76
CA SER A 141 -7.74 2.97 -2.14
C SER A 141 -6.70 2.49 -3.16
N ARG A 142 -7.14 2.07 -4.34
CA ARG A 142 -6.25 1.69 -5.45
C ARG A 142 -5.47 2.89 -6.00
N GLY A 143 -6.12 4.05 -6.10
CA GLY A 143 -5.47 5.29 -6.49
C GLY A 143 -4.35 5.68 -5.52
N ARG A 144 -4.60 5.62 -4.21
CA ARG A 144 -3.60 5.89 -3.17
C ARG A 144 -2.44 4.88 -3.20
N GLU A 145 -2.73 3.59 -3.44
CA GLU A 145 -1.70 2.56 -3.63
C GLU A 145 -0.80 2.87 -4.83
N ALA A 146 -1.40 3.27 -5.96
CA ALA A 146 -0.65 3.64 -7.16
C ALA A 146 0.24 4.87 -6.93
N VAL A 147 -0.27 5.90 -6.25
CA VAL A 147 0.51 7.09 -5.89
C VAL A 147 1.68 6.74 -4.97
N LEU A 148 1.45 5.92 -3.93
CA LEU A 148 2.53 5.45 -3.07
C LEU A 148 3.59 4.69 -3.88
N HIS A 149 3.19 3.82 -4.80
CA HIS A 149 4.12 3.11 -5.67
C HIS A 149 4.98 4.08 -6.51
N LEU A 150 4.37 5.12 -7.09
CA LEU A 150 5.08 6.14 -7.84
C LEU A 150 6.09 6.91 -6.96
N LEU A 151 5.72 7.26 -5.72
CA LEU A 151 6.62 7.88 -4.74
C LEU A 151 7.78 6.95 -4.38
N MET A 152 7.49 5.67 -4.12
CA MET A 152 8.51 4.66 -3.80
C MET A 152 9.49 4.40 -4.95
N THR A 153 9.09 4.68 -6.18
CA THR A 153 9.94 4.54 -7.39
C THR A 153 10.53 5.87 -7.88
N GLY A 154 10.38 6.95 -7.10
CA GLY A 154 10.97 8.27 -7.40
C GLY A 154 10.24 9.05 -8.50
N GLN A 155 9.02 8.68 -8.87
CA GLN A 155 8.23 9.33 -9.92
C GLN A 155 7.34 10.45 -9.35
N LEU A 156 7.95 11.44 -8.70
CA LEU A 156 7.27 12.49 -7.94
C LEU A 156 6.22 13.25 -8.76
N SER A 157 6.59 13.73 -9.97
CA SER A 157 5.70 14.55 -10.80
C SER A 157 4.42 13.79 -11.19
N ILE A 158 4.55 12.51 -11.56
CA ILE A 158 3.40 11.66 -11.90
C ILE A 158 2.58 11.36 -10.64
N ALA A 159 3.23 11.09 -9.52
CA ALA A 159 2.57 10.89 -8.24
C ALA A 159 1.71 12.09 -7.84
N GLN A 160 2.25 13.30 -7.93
CA GLN A 160 1.52 14.55 -7.64
C GLN A 160 0.35 14.80 -8.60
N GLN A 161 0.53 14.50 -9.88
CA GLN A 161 -0.54 14.63 -10.88
C GLN A 161 -1.72 13.69 -10.58
N VAL A 162 -1.45 12.43 -10.31
CA VAL A 162 -2.49 11.44 -9.94
C VAL A 162 -3.13 11.79 -8.60
N ALA A 163 -2.34 12.20 -7.62
CA ALA A 163 -2.80 12.57 -6.29
C ALA A 163 -3.71 13.81 -6.30
N GLY A 164 -3.59 14.69 -7.29
CA GLY A 164 -4.43 15.88 -7.43
C GLY A 164 -5.93 15.59 -7.46
N ALA A 165 -6.32 14.41 -7.96
CA ALA A 165 -7.71 13.95 -8.00
C ALA A 165 -8.20 13.31 -6.70
N LEU A 166 -7.31 13.06 -5.74
CA LEU A 166 -7.60 12.32 -4.50
C LEU A 166 -7.57 13.26 -3.27
N ARG A 167 -8.09 12.79 -2.15
CA ARG A 167 -8.08 13.52 -0.87
C ARG A 167 -7.55 12.61 0.25
N PRO A 168 -6.90 13.17 1.28
CA PRO A 168 -6.44 14.55 1.41
C PRO A 168 -5.35 14.91 0.37
N ARG A 169 -4.89 16.15 0.30
CA ARG A 169 -3.72 16.51 -0.53
C ARG A 169 -2.47 15.86 0.02
N LEU A 170 -1.53 15.48 -0.86
CA LEU A 170 -0.22 15.00 -0.42
C LEU A 170 0.52 16.12 0.32
N PRO A 171 0.95 15.85 1.55
CA PRO A 171 1.75 16.81 2.30
C PRO A 171 3.20 16.84 1.80
N ASP A 172 3.92 17.94 2.07
CA ASP A 172 5.36 18.07 1.87
C ASP A 172 5.88 19.15 2.83
N PRO A 173 6.79 18.86 3.76
CA PRO A 173 7.42 17.57 4.04
C PRO A 173 6.48 16.54 4.68
N VAL A 174 6.90 15.26 4.66
CA VAL A 174 6.13 14.12 5.17
C VAL A 174 6.85 13.37 6.29
N ARG A 175 6.07 12.72 7.16
CA ARG A 175 6.50 11.57 7.96
C ARG A 175 5.83 10.33 7.41
N VAL A 176 6.59 9.26 7.26
CA VAL A 176 6.04 7.95 6.93
C VAL A 176 5.87 7.17 8.23
N CYS A 177 4.69 6.58 8.40
CA CYS A 177 4.41 5.70 9.51
C CYS A 177 4.02 4.33 8.98
N VAL A 178 4.59 3.28 9.56
CA VAL A 178 4.22 1.89 9.27
C VAL A 178 3.55 1.30 10.50
N VAL A 179 2.32 0.84 10.33
CA VAL A 179 1.53 0.19 11.38
C VAL A 179 1.39 -1.29 11.06
N GLU A 180 1.91 -2.16 11.92
CA GLU A 180 1.73 -3.61 11.84
C GLU A 180 0.54 -4.01 12.71
N CYS A 181 -0.47 -4.66 12.09
CA CYS A 181 -1.69 -5.12 12.74
C CYS A 181 -1.58 -6.60 13.11
N SER A 182 -1.93 -6.99 14.33
CA SER A 182 -1.81 -8.39 14.80
C SER A 182 -2.93 -9.32 14.35
N GLY A 183 -4.10 -8.78 13.99
CA GLY A 183 -5.28 -9.54 13.56
C GLY A 183 -5.89 -9.04 12.25
N GLY A 184 -7.02 -9.62 11.83
CA GLY A 184 -7.73 -9.29 10.58
C GLY A 184 -8.36 -7.89 10.50
N GLY A 185 -8.09 -7.01 11.48
CA GLY A 185 -8.75 -5.72 11.66
C GLY A 185 -8.09 -4.52 10.98
N ARG A 186 -7.38 -4.68 9.83
CA ARG A 186 -6.74 -3.53 9.15
C ARG A 186 -7.68 -2.35 8.86
N ASP A 187 -8.94 -2.63 8.56
CA ASP A 187 -9.92 -1.59 8.24
C ASP A 187 -10.35 -0.81 9.50
N GLU A 188 -10.40 -1.49 10.65
CA GLU A 188 -10.59 -0.85 11.95
C GLU A 188 -9.40 0.04 12.31
N VAL A 189 -8.18 -0.51 12.19
CA VAL A 189 -6.95 0.25 12.45
C VAL A 189 -6.83 1.45 11.51
N ALA A 190 -7.17 1.30 10.22
CA ALA A 190 -7.17 2.40 9.26
C ALA A 190 -8.16 3.51 9.67
N ARG A 191 -9.34 3.17 10.21
CA ARG A 191 -10.29 4.16 10.74
C ARG A 191 -9.72 4.89 11.96
N VAL A 192 -9.13 4.15 12.92
CA VAL A 192 -8.49 4.77 14.08
C VAL A 192 -7.34 5.69 13.67
N CYS A 193 -6.54 5.31 12.66
CA CYS A 193 -5.49 6.17 12.11
C CYS A 193 -6.06 7.44 11.49
N ALA A 194 -7.14 7.34 10.71
CA ALA A 194 -7.81 8.49 10.11
C ALA A 194 -8.39 9.44 11.17
N ASP A 195 -9.00 8.89 12.21
CA ASP A 195 -9.58 9.67 13.30
C ASP A 195 -8.50 10.36 14.15
N ALA A 196 -7.34 9.71 14.33
CA ALA A 196 -6.25 10.23 15.16
C ALA A 196 -5.61 11.51 14.60
N ASP A 197 -5.62 11.69 13.27
CA ASP A 197 -5.02 12.85 12.61
C ASP A 197 -6.04 13.77 11.91
N GLY A 198 -7.33 13.54 12.14
CA GLY A 198 -8.42 14.29 11.51
C GLY A 198 -8.51 14.09 10.00
N GLY A 199 -8.08 12.93 9.50
CA GLY A 199 -8.16 12.56 8.09
C GLY A 199 -7.14 13.25 7.18
N ARG A 200 -6.05 13.81 7.74
CA ARG A 200 -5.00 14.49 6.97
C ARG A 200 -3.98 13.56 6.34
N SER A 201 -3.86 12.33 6.85
CA SER A 201 -2.91 11.33 6.35
C SER A 201 -3.43 10.56 5.14
N TRP A 202 -2.51 10.20 4.28
CA TRP A 202 -2.74 9.16 3.29
C TRP A 202 -2.54 7.79 3.93
N ILE A 203 -3.61 7.00 3.97
CA ILE A 203 -3.59 5.65 4.52
C ILE A 203 -3.64 4.67 3.36
N VAL A 204 -2.62 3.84 3.25
CA VAL A 204 -2.45 2.85 2.18
C VAL A 204 -2.27 1.47 2.79
N ARG A 205 -3.02 0.49 2.30
CA ARG A 205 -2.75 -0.91 2.62
C ARG A 205 -1.45 -1.33 1.95
N CYS A 206 -0.49 -1.84 2.73
CA CYS A 206 0.78 -2.27 2.16
C CYS A 206 0.53 -3.41 1.15
N PRO A 207 0.97 -3.26 -0.11
CA PRO A 207 0.80 -4.31 -1.12
C PRO A 207 1.70 -5.53 -0.86
N VAL A 208 2.79 -5.33 -0.11
CA VAL A 208 3.80 -6.35 0.17
C VAL A 208 3.48 -7.15 1.43
N TYR A 209 3.13 -6.45 2.51
CA TYR A 209 2.86 -7.05 3.81
C TYR A 209 1.38 -6.95 4.15
N ALA A 210 0.67 -8.10 4.10
CA ALA A 210 -0.78 -8.16 4.30
C ALA A 210 -1.28 -7.58 5.65
N ARG A 211 -0.39 -7.46 6.64
CA ARG A 211 -0.70 -6.95 7.98
C ARG A 211 -0.27 -5.50 8.20
N HIS A 212 0.30 -4.84 7.20
CA HIS A 212 0.80 -3.48 7.33
C HIS A 212 -0.15 -2.46 6.71
N LEU A 213 -0.23 -1.31 7.38
CA LEU A 213 -0.70 -0.04 6.83
C LEU A 213 0.48 0.90 6.71
N ILE A 214 0.49 1.70 5.67
CA ILE A 214 1.48 2.76 5.44
C ILE A 214 0.73 4.08 5.47
N LEU A 215 1.15 4.98 6.35
CA LEU A 215 0.60 6.32 6.45
C LEU A 215 1.65 7.32 5.95
N VAL A 216 1.22 8.22 5.08
CA VAL A 216 2.02 9.39 4.68
C VAL A 216 1.37 10.60 5.32
N MET A 217 1.98 11.12 6.37
CA MET A 217 1.45 12.16 7.24
C MET A 217 2.17 13.48 7.02
N PRO A 218 1.54 14.64 7.26
CA PRO A 218 2.27 15.90 7.36
C PRO A 218 3.38 15.80 8.43
N ALA A 219 4.57 16.29 8.09
CA ALA A 219 5.71 16.27 9.03
C ALA A 219 5.53 17.24 10.19
N GLU A 220 4.86 18.35 9.94
CA GLU A 220 4.55 19.37 10.93
C GLU A 220 3.04 19.35 11.22
N ALA A 221 2.69 19.29 12.51
CA ALA A 221 1.34 19.65 12.91
C ALA A 221 1.23 21.19 12.78
N GLU A 222 0.23 21.68 12.07
CA GLU A 222 -0.15 23.10 12.16
C GLU A 222 -0.40 23.40 13.66
N THR A 223 0.57 24.08 14.31
CA THR A 223 0.55 24.44 15.76
C THR A 223 0.02 23.30 16.65
N PRO A 224 0.89 22.45 17.19
CA PRO A 224 0.44 21.44 18.15
C PRO A 224 -0.14 22.18 19.36
N GLU A 225 -1.38 21.90 19.71
CA GLU A 225 -1.92 22.37 20.98
C GLU A 225 -1.04 21.84 22.11
N PRO A 226 -0.72 22.67 23.12
CA PRO A 226 0.10 22.24 24.25
C PRO A 226 -0.54 21.01 24.93
N GLY A 227 0.14 19.85 24.87
CA GLY A 227 -0.34 18.60 25.44
C GLY A 227 -1.06 17.65 24.46
N ALA A 228 -1.15 17.99 23.17
CA ALA A 228 -1.68 17.06 22.16
C ALA A 228 -0.76 15.85 21.99
N VAL A 229 -1.32 14.66 22.17
CA VAL A 229 -0.60 13.40 21.91
C VAL A 229 -0.47 13.22 20.39
N PRO A 230 0.73 12.95 19.87
CA PRO A 230 0.92 12.73 18.44
C PRO A 230 0.03 11.60 17.89
N PRO A 231 -0.39 11.69 16.62
CA PRO A 231 -1.28 10.70 16.00
C PRO A 231 -0.73 9.27 16.06
N ASP A 232 0.57 9.10 15.87
CA ASP A 232 1.29 7.83 15.90
C ASP A 232 1.26 7.16 17.29
N GLU A 233 1.45 7.94 18.37
CA GLU A 233 1.31 7.49 19.75
C GLU A 233 -0.15 7.16 20.09
N THR A 234 -1.07 7.99 19.60
CA THR A 234 -2.52 7.79 19.78
C THR A 234 -2.97 6.46 19.17
N VAL A 235 -2.47 6.10 17.98
CA VAL A 235 -2.79 4.82 17.32
C VAL A 235 -2.28 3.64 18.15
N ALA A 236 -1.02 3.69 18.60
CA ALA A 236 -0.44 2.62 19.43
C ALA A 236 -1.17 2.45 20.76
N ALA A 237 -1.67 3.54 21.35
CA ALA A 237 -2.43 3.51 22.60
C ALA A 237 -3.86 2.98 22.43
N ARG A 238 -4.56 3.37 21.35
CA ARG A 238 -5.97 3.00 21.12
C ARG A 238 -6.15 1.59 20.57
N VAL A 239 -5.18 1.08 19.81
CA VAL A 239 -5.26 -0.26 19.21
C VAL A 239 -4.34 -1.21 19.94
N GLY A 240 -4.91 -2.06 20.81
CA GLY A 240 -4.18 -2.98 21.70
C GLY A 240 -3.21 -3.92 20.98
N ASP A 241 -3.47 -4.26 19.72
CA ASP A 241 -2.75 -5.27 18.95
C ASP A 241 -1.98 -4.69 17.74
N CYS A 242 -1.59 -3.42 17.76
CA CYS A 242 -0.76 -2.87 16.72
C CYS A 242 0.62 -2.42 17.24
N VAL A 243 1.57 -2.38 16.32
CA VAL A 243 2.93 -1.86 16.53
C VAL A 243 3.18 -0.75 15.52
N VAL A 244 3.78 0.36 15.93
CA VAL A 244 3.92 1.57 15.13
C VAL A 244 5.37 2.01 15.03
N GLY A 245 5.88 2.12 13.80
CA GLY A 245 7.19 2.69 13.52
C GLY A 245 7.07 3.95 12.68
N VAL A 246 7.82 4.99 13.00
CA VAL A 246 7.71 6.33 12.39
C VAL A 246 9.05 6.82 11.89
N SER A 247 9.08 7.43 10.72
CA SER A 247 10.28 8.05 10.14
C SER A 247 10.58 9.43 10.74
N GLU A 248 11.79 9.95 10.47
CA GLU A 248 12.07 11.37 10.51
C GLU A 248 11.25 12.12 9.46
N PRO A 249 11.10 13.45 9.58
CA PRO A 249 10.58 14.28 8.50
C PRO A 249 11.45 14.14 7.26
N VAL A 250 10.84 13.88 6.12
CA VAL A 250 11.53 13.80 4.83
C VAL A 250 10.75 14.59 3.77
N PRO A 251 11.41 15.12 2.74
CA PRO A 251 10.72 15.64 1.55
C PRO A 251 9.82 14.56 0.94
N LEU A 252 8.71 14.95 0.33
CA LEU A 252 7.81 14.00 -0.34
C LEU A 252 8.54 13.15 -1.41
N ALA A 253 9.54 13.71 -2.08
CA ALA A 253 10.39 13.00 -3.02
C ALA A 253 11.12 11.81 -2.38
N ASP A 254 11.42 11.89 -1.08
CA ASP A 254 12.19 10.91 -0.32
C ASP A 254 11.30 9.93 0.48
N THR A 255 10.03 9.77 0.08
CA THR A 255 9.08 8.86 0.72
C THR A 255 9.63 7.44 0.89
N ALA A 256 10.43 6.94 -0.07
CA ALA A 256 11.08 5.63 0.02
C ALA A 256 12.08 5.55 1.20
N THR A 257 12.83 6.62 1.45
CA THR A 257 13.71 6.74 2.62
C THR A 257 12.91 6.78 3.90
N GLY A 258 11.83 7.59 3.95
CA GLY A 258 10.91 7.63 5.08
C GLY A 258 10.30 6.25 5.38
N TYR A 259 9.87 5.52 4.36
CA TYR A 259 9.36 4.16 4.54
C TYR A 259 10.40 3.21 5.16
N ARG A 260 11.65 3.25 4.68
CA ARG A 260 12.74 2.43 5.22
C ARG A 260 13.01 2.77 6.69
N GLN A 261 13.07 4.05 7.03
CA GLN A 261 13.25 4.52 8.41
C GLN A 261 12.11 4.06 9.32
N ALA A 262 10.85 4.24 8.90
CA ALA A 262 9.68 3.78 9.65
C ALA A 262 9.67 2.27 9.87
N PHE A 263 10.12 1.50 8.88
CA PHE A 263 10.23 0.05 8.99
C PHE A 263 11.33 -0.38 9.96
N HIS A 264 12.45 0.35 10.02
CA HIS A 264 13.47 0.12 11.03
C HIS A 264 12.96 0.43 12.44
N ALA A 265 12.28 1.56 12.61
CA ALA A 265 11.63 1.92 13.87
C ALA A 265 10.59 0.88 14.31
N LEU A 266 9.84 0.29 13.36
CA LEU A 266 8.88 -0.78 13.64
C LEU A 266 9.54 -2.02 14.25
N ALA A 267 10.77 -2.37 13.85
CA ALA A 267 11.51 -3.49 14.43
C ALA A 267 11.81 -3.25 15.92
N VAL A 268 12.16 -2.02 16.27
CA VAL A 268 12.37 -1.60 17.66
C VAL A 268 11.06 -1.58 18.45
N ALA A 269 10.02 -1.02 17.86
CA ALA A 269 8.71 -0.89 18.51
C ALA A 269 8.11 -2.24 18.95
N ARG A 270 8.44 -3.35 18.27
CA ARG A 270 8.00 -4.71 18.64
C ARG A 270 8.51 -5.16 19.99
N GLU A 271 9.68 -4.68 20.40
CA GLU A 271 10.34 -5.03 21.68
C GLU A 271 9.99 -4.05 22.80
N LEU A 272 9.33 -2.94 22.48
CA LEU A 272 8.97 -1.92 23.46
C LEU A 272 7.56 -2.15 24.04
N PRO A 273 7.38 -1.96 25.34
CA PRO A 273 6.04 -2.02 25.98
C PRO A 273 5.06 -1.00 25.39
N THR A 274 5.56 0.15 24.93
CA THR A 274 4.78 1.21 24.28
C THR A 274 4.31 0.82 22.89
N ARG A 275 4.91 -0.21 22.28
CA ARG A 275 4.62 -0.67 20.88
C ARG A 275 4.71 0.44 19.84
N HIS A 276 5.49 1.46 20.13
CA HIS A 276 5.73 2.63 19.30
C HIS A 276 7.20 3.02 19.37
N ALA A 277 7.79 3.34 18.22
CA ALA A 277 9.13 3.89 18.14
C ALA A 277 9.24 4.88 16.96
N ARG A 278 10.06 5.89 17.12
CA ARG A 278 10.48 6.80 16.07
C ARG A 278 11.90 6.45 15.64
N PHE A 279 12.19 6.61 14.36
CA PHE A 279 13.53 6.41 13.85
C PHE A 279 14.46 7.45 14.46
N GLY A 280 15.57 6.99 15.06
CA GLY A 280 16.59 7.89 15.60
C GLY A 280 17.46 8.48 14.49
N VAL A 281 17.98 9.66 14.72
CA VAL A 281 18.85 10.36 13.75
C VAL A 281 20.09 9.52 13.46
N SER A 282 20.11 8.92 12.27
CA SER A 282 21.28 8.22 11.73
C SER A 282 21.47 8.68 10.29
N PRO A 283 22.57 9.35 9.95
CA PRO A 283 22.77 9.85 8.60
C PRO A 283 22.73 8.71 7.60
N ASP A 284 22.02 8.92 6.48
CA ASP A 284 22.02 7.98 5.35
C ASP A 284 23.44 7.96 4.73
N SER A 285 23.94 6.76 4.43
CA SER A 285 25.24 6.59 3.77
C SER A 285 25.33 7.40 2.45
N ALA A 286 24.21 7.55 1.73
CA ALA A 286 24.13 8.34 0.52
C ALA A 286 24.46 9.83 0.70
N LEU A 287 24.22 10.38 1.90
CA LEU A 287 24.51 11.80 2.21
C LEU A 287 25.99 12.05 2.49
N VAL A 288 26.75 11.04 2.92
CA VAL A 288 28.15 11.20 3.36
C VAL A 288 29.17 10.88 2.27
N VAL A 289 28.76 10.26 1.17
CA VAL A 289 29.70 9.88 0.07
C VAL A 289 30.17 11.07 -0.78
N GLY A 290 29.46 12.20 -0.71
CA GLY A 290 29.85 13.43 -1.38
C GLY A 290 29.89 13.36 -2.92
N PRO A 291 30.51 14.36 -3.60
CA PRO A 291 30.53 14.44 -5.06
C PRO A 291 31.20 13.27 -5.76
N ALA A 292 32.20 12.64 -5.12
CA ALA A 292 32.83 11.43 -5.68
C ALA A 292 31.89 10.22 -5.67
N GLY A 293 31.03 10.10 -4.64
CA GLY A 293 29.98 9.09 -4.60
C GLY A 293 28.96 9.27 -5.72
N HIS A 294 28.57 10.50 -6.04
CA HIS A 294 27.66 10.76 -7.16
C HIS A 294 28.27 10.34 -8.50
N ARG A 295 29.53 10.71 -8.77
CA ARG A 295 30.23 10.29 -9.99
C ARG A 295 30.32 8.76 -10.10
N TRP A 296 30.70 8.10 -9.03
CA TRP A 296 30.76 6.64 -8.98
C TRP A 296 29.39 6.00 -9.21
N ALA A 297 28.35 6.53 -8.59
CA ALA A 297 26.98 6.01 -8.78
C ALA A 297 26.49 6.19 -10.22
N ASP A 298 26.79 7.34 -10.84
CA ASP A 298 26.47 7.59 -12.24
C ASP A 298 27.22 6.66 -13.18
N GLU A 299 28.51 6.43 -12.95
CA GLU A 299 29.31 5.47 -13.72
C GLU A 299 28.79 4.04 -13.58
N LEU A 300 28.51 3.58 -12.35
CA LEU A 300 27.97 2.25 -12.10
C LEU A 300 26.61 2.05 -12.76
N LEU A 301 25.73 3.02 -12.66
CA LEU A 301 24.36 2.92 -13.17
C LEU A 301 24.22 3.28 -14.67
N ASN A 302 25.25 3.88 -15.28
CA ASN A 302 25.18 4.35 -16.68
C ASN A 302 24.69 3.27 -17.67
N PRO A 303 25.17 2.01 -17.63
CA PRO A 303 24.70 0.98 -18.57
C PRO A 303 23.20 0.70 -18.42
N LEU A 304 22.67 0.82 -17.20
CA LEU A 304 21.25 0.63 -16.93
C LEU A 304 20.43 1.85 -17.35
N LEU A 305 20.96 3.07 -17.17
CA LEU A 305 20.31 4.33 -17.52
C LEU A 305 20.18 4.54 -19.02
N THR A 306 21.20 4.10 -19.76
CA THR A 306 21.26 4.22 -21.22
C THR A 306 20.69 3.01 -21.94
N HIS A 307 20.20 2.01 -21.20
CA HIS A 307 19.62 0.80 -21.79
C HIS A 307 18.42 1.09 -22.66
N VAL A 308 18.48 0.63 -23.92
CA VAL A 308 17.39 0.70 -24.88
C VAL A 308 16.87 -0.71 -25.13
N PRO A 309 15.57 -0.98 -24.93
CA PRO A 309 15.01 -2.30 -25.16
C PRO A 309 15.09 -2.69 -26.64
N ARG A 310 15.42 -3.93 -26.93
CA ARG A 310 15.51 -4.43 -28.31
C ARG A 310 14.14 -4.67 -28.95
N ARG A 311 13.12 -4.96 -28.13
CA ARG A 311 11.75 -5.23 -28.54
C ARG A 311 10.80 -4.40 -27.68
N ALA A 312 9.61 -4.09 -28.18
CA ALA A 312 8.63 -3.28 -27.45
C ALA A 312 8.17 -3.90 -26.11
N GLN A 313 8.26 -5.22 -25.96
CA GLN A 313 7.92 -5.93 -24.71
C GLN A 313 9.10 -6.09 -23.74
N ASP A 314 10.32 -5.77 -24.15
CA ASP A 314 11.49 -5.85 -23.27
C ASP A 314 11.46 -4.67 -22.27
N PRO A 315 11.94 -4.87 -21.03
CA PRO A 315 11.90 -3.82 -20.03
C PRO A 315 12.83 -2.66 -20.40
N GLY A 316 12.33 -1.43 -20.29
CA GLY A 316 13.13 -0.22 -20.46
C GLY A 316 13.92 0.13 -19.20
N SER A 317 14.79 1.15 -19.32
CA SER A 317 15.65 1.65 -18.23
C SER A 317 14.85 1.92 -16.94
N GLN A 318 13.73 2.62 -17.01
CA GLN A 318 12.91 2.97 -15.85
C GLN A 318 12.32 1.72 -15.16
N GLU A 319 11.87 0.74 -15.93
CA GLU A 319 11.34 -0.52 -15.37
C GLU A 319 12.43 -1.34 -14.68
N LEU A 320 13.65 -1.35 -15.23
CA LEU A 320 14.78 -2.03 -14.63
C LEU A 320 15.23 -1.33 -13.34
N LEU A 321 15.28 0.00 -13.32
CA LEU A 321 15.58 0.78 -12.11
C LEU A 321 14.53 0.52 -11.01
N ALA A 322 13.25 0.60 -11.35
CA ALA A 322 12.17 0.30 -10.42
C ALA A 322 12.23 -1.15 -9.91
N THR A 323 12.62 -2.09 -10.79
CA THR A 323 12.81 -3.50 -10.42
C THR A 323 13.96 -3.67 -9.43
N ALA A 324 15.11 -3.04 -9.67
CA ALA A 324 16.27 -3.08 -8.78
C ALA A 324 15.91 -2.50 -7.39
N ALA A 325 15.36 -1.29 -7.36
CA ALA A 325 14.97 -0.62 -6.11
C ALA A 325 13.94 -1.44 -5.31
N SER A 326 12.90 -1.95 -5.98
CA SER A 326 11.89 -2.78 -5.34
C SER A 326 12.46 -4.08 -4.79
N TRP A 327 13.34 -4.75 -5.55
CA TRP A 327 13.94 -6.01 -5.10
C TRP A 327 14.90 -5.82 -3.92
N LEU A 328 15.70 -4.78 -3.91
CA LEU A 328 16.58 -4.44 -2.79
C LEU A 328 15.77 -4.11 -1.52
N ALA A 329 14.66 -3.39 -1.67
CA ALA A 329 13.79 -3.03 -0.55
C ALA A 329 12.96 -4.20 -0.01
N PHE A 330 12.44 -5.10 -0.87
CA PHE A 330 11.43 -6.10 -0.50
C PHE A 330 11.85 -7.55 -0.74
N SER A 331 13.01 -7.79 -1.35
CA SER A 331 13.53 -9.14 -1.68
C SER A 331 12.50 -9.98 -2.45
N SER A 332 12.09 -11.14 -1.93
CA SER A 332 11.10 -12.02 -2.57
C SER A 332 9.72 -11.42 -2.75
N HIS A 333 9.35 -10.41 -1.95
CA HIS A 333 8.06 -9.72 -2.05
C HIS A 333 8.04 -8.59 -3.12
N ALA A 334 9.14 -8.39 -3.84
CA ALA A 334 9.16 -7.42 -4.94
C ALA A 334 8.15 -7.76 -6.04
N THR A 335 7.78 -9.03 -6.22
CA THR A 335 6.70 -9.48 -7.13
C THR A 335 5.37 -8.84 -6.77
N ASP A 336 5.04 -8.78 -5.48
CA ASP A 336 3.78 -8.19 -4.99
C ASP A 336 3.78 -6.68 -5.15
N HIS A 337 4.92 -6.03 -4.91
CA HIS A 337 5.09 -4.60 -5.09
C HIS A 337 5.01 -4.18 -6.56
N LEU A 338 5.71 -4.90 -7.45
CA LEU A 338 5.77 -4.60 -8.89
C LEU A 338 4.59 -5.16 -9.69
N LYS A 339 3.76 -6.01 -9.09
CA LYS A 339 2.65 -6.72 -9.75
C LYS A 339 3.12 -7.55 -10.95
N VAL A 340 4.28 -8.20 -10.85
CA VAL A 340 4.87 -9.03 -11.89
C VAL A 340 5.04 -10.48 -11.42
N HIS A 341 5.06 -11.41 -12.39
CA HIS A 341 5.33 -12.81 -12.07
C HIS A 341 6.81 -13.01 -11.66
N ARG A 342 7.06 -14.00 -10.79
CA ARG A 342 8.43 -14.33 -10.31
C ARG A 342 9.45 -14.57 -11.43
N ASN A 343 9.03 -15.16 -12.55
CA ASN A 343 9.92 -15.40 -13.68
C ASN A 343 10.32 -14.09 -14.37
N THR A 344 9.40 -13.13 -14.46
CA THR A 344 9.66 -11.78 -15.01
C THR A 344 10.66 -11.05 -14.11
N LEU A 345 10.46 -11.10 -12.78
CA LEU A 345 11.40 -10.53 -11.82
C LEU A 345 12.80 -11.15 -11.99
N ALA A 346 12.90 -12.48 -12.02
CA ALA A 346 14.18 -13.19 -12.19
C ALA A 346 14.88 -12.83 -13.51
N ALA A 347 14.13 -12.73 -14.62
CA ALA A 347 14.67 -12.33 -15.91
C ALA A 347 15.20 -10.89 -15.90
N ARG A 348 14.45 -9.95 -15.27
CA ARG A 348 14.88 -8.55 -15.14
C ARG A 348 16.11 -8.42 -14.25
N LEU A 349 16.19 -9.14 -13.12
CA LEU A 349 17.35 -9.14 -12.24
C LEU A 349 18.60 -9.69 -12.92
N ARG A 350 18.47 -10.74 -13.73
CA ARG A 350 19.57 -11.27 -14.53
C ARG A 350 20.08 -10.21 -15.51
N LEU A 351 19.17 -9.56 -16.24
CA LEU A 351 19.53 -8.49 -17.18
C LEU A 351 20.22 -7.31 -16.46
N ILE A 352 19.74 -6.91 -15.28
CA ILE A 352 20.39 -5.88 -14.46
C ILE A 352 21.81 -6.28 -14.09
N GLY A 353 22.01 -7.52 -13.61
CA GLY A 353 23.34 -8.05 -13.29
C GLY A 353 24.28 -8.06 -14.51
N GLU A 354 23.79 -8.49 -15.67
CA GLU A 354 24.54 -8.50 -16.92
C GLU A 354 24.93 -7.08 -17.39
N LEU A 355 24.00 -6.12 -17.34
CA LEU A 355 24.26 -4.74 -17.75
C LEU A 355 25.28 -4.03 -16.84
N LEU A 356 25.19 -4.26 -15.53
CA LEU A 356 26.03 -3.61 -14.53
C LEU A 356 27.33 -4.38 -14.22
N GLY A 357 27.46 -5.62 -14.70
CA GLY A 357 28.57 -6.51 -14.35
C GLY A 357 28.57 -6.92 -12.87
N LEU A 358 27.38 -7.00 -12.22
CA LEU A 358 27.20 -7.32 -10.82
C LEU A 358 26.64 -8.74 -10.62
N ASP A 359 27.14 -9.44 -9.60
CA ASP A 359 26.55 -10.67 -9.10
C ASP A 359 25.55 -10.37 -8.00
N LEU A 360 24.28 -10.28 -8.35
CA LEU A 360 23.19 -9.96 -7.40
C LEU A 360 22.94 -11.05 -6.34
N HIS A 361 23.70 -12.16 -6.35
CA HIS A 361 23.69 -13.13 -5.25
C HIS A 361 24.68 -12.74 -4.13
N ARG A 362 25.61 -11.82 -4.39
CA ARG A 362 26.58 -11.35 -3.41
C ARG A 362 26.08 -10.10 -2.70
N LEU A 363 26.16 -10.09 -1.38
CA LEU A 363 25.74 -8.95 -0.56
C LEU A 363 26.56 -7.68 -0.88
N ALA A 364 27.82 -7.84 -1.25
CA ALA A 364 28.69 -6.76 -1.69
C ALA A 364 28.11 -5.99 -2.88
N ASP A 365 27.69 -6.71 -3.92
CA ASP A 365 27.17 -6.13 -5.16
C ASP A 365 25.75 -5.58 -4.95
N GLN A 366 24.96 -6.23 -4.08
CA GLN A 366 23.67 -5.69 -3.64
C GLN A 366 23.84 -4.35 -2.90
N ALA A 367 24.82 -4.27 -1.98
CA ALA A 367 25.09 -3.06 -1.21
C ALA A 367 25.62 -1.92 -2.10
N ALA A 368 26.46 -2.24 -3.08
CA ALA A 368 26.91 -1.28 -4.08
C ALA A 368 25.76 -0.73 -4.91
N LEU A 369 24.88 -1.59 -5.41
CA LEU A 369 23.71 -1.20 -6.18
C LEU A 369 22.72 -0.37 -5.35
N ASP A 370 22.47 -0.79 -4.10
CA ASP A 370 21.58 -0.05 -3.18
C ASP A 370 22.12 1.35 -2.89
N LEU A 371 23.41 1.48 -2.59
CA LEU A 371 24.07 2.77 -2.37
C LEU A 371 23.99 3.65 -3.60
N ALA A 372 24.31 3.13 -4.79
CA ALA A 372 24.27 3.90 -6.03
C ALA A 372 22.88 4.44 -6.36
N LEU A 373 21.83 3.63 -6.18
CA LEU A 373 20.45 4.05 -6.38
C LEU A 373 20.04 5.14 -5.37
N ARG A 374 20.45 5.04 -4.12
CA ARG A 374 20.17 6.06 -3.09
C ARG A 374 20.93 7.36 -3.34
N VAL A 375 22.21 7.30 -3.69
CA VAL A 375 23.02 8.47 -4.02
C VAL A 375 22.42 9.23 -5.20
N ARG A 376 21.96 8.52 -6.23
CA ARG A 376 21.29 9.14 -7.37
C ARG A 376 19.96 9.80 -7.01
N ALA A 377 19.23 9.27 -6.03
CA ALA A 377 17.98 9.87 -5.56
C ALA A 377 18.19 11.12 -4.70
N THR A 378 19.39 11.31 -4.13
CA THR A 378 19.74 12.50 -3.35
C THR A 378 20.14 13.66 -4.28
N PRO A 379 19.74 14.92 -3.98
CA PRO A 379 20.20 16.08 -4.73
C PRO A 379 21.74 16.15 -4.67
N ALA A 380 22.37 16.35 -5.84
CA ALA A 380 23.79 16.59 -5.87
C ALA A 380 24.13 17.84 -5.01
N PRO A 381 25.15 17.76 -4.14
CA PRO A 381 25.55 18.94 -3.37
C PRO A 381 25.89 20.06 -4.35
N ALA A 382 25.25 21.23 -4.15
CA ALA A 382 25.57 22.41 -4.97
C ALA A 382 27.08 22.64 -4.94
N CYS A 383 27.72 22.66 -6.11
CA CYS A 383 29.11 23.07 -6.23
C CYS A 383 29.17 24.52 -5.74
N THR A 384 29.57 24.71 -4.50
CA THR A 384 30.02 26.02 -4.03
C THR A 384 31.35 26.27 -4.77
N PRO A 385 31.43 27.26 -5.66
CA PRO A 385 32.72 27.61 -6.24
C PRO A 385 33.61 28.03 -5.06
N GLU A 386 34.77 27.40 -4.91
CA GLU A 386 35.77 27.87 -3.96
C GLU A 386 36.03 29.35 -4.24
N PRO A 387 36.11 30.20 -3.21
CA PRO A 387 36.42 31.60 -3.40
C PRO A 387 37.78 31.71 -4.07
N THR A 388 37.79 32.12 -5.31
CA THR A 388 38.99 32.43 -6.08
C THR A 388 39.81 33.46 -5.31
N GLN A 389 40.88 33.05 -4.65
CA GLN A 389 41.87 34.00 -4.16
C GLN A 389 42.48 34.72 -5.36
N SER A 390 42.14 35.99 -5.48
CA SER A 390 42.71 36.91 -6.44
C SER A 390 44.17 37.10 -6.11
N GLY A 391 45.04 36.56 -6.96
CA GLY A 391 46.48 36.72 -6.85
C GLY A 391 47.19 36.39 -8.11
N SER A 392 47.45 37.42 -8.92
CA SER A 392 48.50 37.63 -9.96
C SER A 392 48.61 36.70 -11.19
N PRO A 393 48.78 37.24 -12.39
CA PRO A 393 48.87 36.49 -13.62
C PRO A 393 50.32 36.06 -13.91
N ALA A 394 50.56 34.78 -14.07
CA ALA A 394 51.76 34.31 -14.76
C ALA A 394 51.50 33.01 -15.53
N SER A 395 51.60 33.18 -16.86
CA SER A 395 52.07 32.19 -17.85
C SER A 395 51.43 30.82 -17.95
N GLY A 396 50.56 30.69 -18.94
CA GLY A 396 50.30 29.55 -19.83
C GLY A 396 50.89 28.17 -19.54
N THR A 397 49.97 27.27 -19.20
CA THR A 397 50.03 25.92 -19.73
C THR A 397 48.62 25.32 -19.61
N SER A 398 48.08 24.91 -20.74
CA SER A 398 46.77 24.23 -20.83
C SER A 398 46.81 22.95 -20.02
N ALA A 399 46.40 23.03 -18.77
CA ALA A 399 46.09 21.81 -18.01
C ALA A 399 44.69 21.36 -18.46
N SER A 400 44.71 20.45 -19.42
CA SER A 400 43.59 19.52 -19.69
C SER A 400 43.12 18.99 -18.34
N GLY A 401 41.94 19.33 -17.91
CA GLY A 401 41.31 18.78 -16.73
C GLY A 401 41.08 17.28 -16.94
N ALA A 402 42.11 16.50 -16.64
CA ALA A 402 41.99 15.06 -16.47
C ALA A 402 41.04 14.87 -15.26
N SER A 403 39.78 14.55 -15.52
CA SER A 403 38.91 13.95 -14.51
C SER A 403 39.65 12.74 -13.98
N GLU A 404 40.10 12.77 -12.71
CA GLU A 404 40.53 11.57 -12.03
C GLU A 404 39.46 10.51 -12.22
N PRO A 405 39.83 9.26 -12.65
CA PRO A 405 38.85 8.20 -12.77
C PRO A 405 38.17 8.03 -11.40
N ALA A 406 36.83 7.98 -11.39
CA ALA A 406 36.11 7.75 -10.15
C ALA A 406 36.62 6.43 -9.58
N GLY A 407 37.32 6.50 -8.45
CA GLY A 407 37.83 5.31 -7.78
C GLY A 407 36.66 4.37 -7.48
N GLY A 408 36.89 3.05 -7.54
CA GLY A 408 35.84 2.07 -7.22
C GLY A 408 35.21 2.30 -5.83
N LEU A 409 34.17 1.59 -5.49
CA LEU A 409 33.46 1.70 -4.22
C LEU A 409 34.41 1.79 -3.01
N ASP A 410 35.47 0.97 -2.97
CA ASP A 410 36.47 0.96 -1.90
C ASP A 410 37.15 2.33 -1.70
N ALA A 411 37.43 3.06 -2.78
CA ALA A 411 38.01 4.40 -2.72
C ALA A 411 37.05 5.45 -2.09
N ILE A 412 35.76 5.22 -2.18
CA ILE A 412 34.73 6.04 -1.50
C ILE A 412 34.66 5.66 -0.04
N LEU A 413 34.71 4.37 0.28
CA LEU A 413 34.54 3.85 1.63
C LEU A 413 35.70 4.22 2.57
N VAL A 414 36.90 4.53 2.06
CA VAL A 414 38.05 4.99 2.86
C VAL A 414 38.03 6.48 3.18
N ARG A 415 37.07 7.25 2.64
CA ARG A 415 36.97 8.70 2.88
C ARG A 415 36.63 9.01 4.34
N PRO A 416 37.17 10.09 4.93
CA PRO A 416 36.97 10.40 6.34
C PRO A 416 35.48 10.46 6.75
N ALA A 417 34.65 11.18 6.00
CA ALA A 417 33.22 11.30 6.31
C ALA A 417 32.48 9.94 6.28
N VAL A 418 32.89 9.03 5.39
CA VAL A 418 32.29 7.68 5.30
C VAL A 418 32.79 6.80 6.45
N ARG A 419 34.04 6.95 6.86
CA ARG A 419 34.62 6.27 8.02
C ARG A 419 33.91 6.68 9.31
N ASP A 420 33.78 7.99 9.53
CA ASP A 420 33.07 8.52 10.70
C ASP A 420 31.61 8.01 10.74
N TRP A 421 30.94 7.96 9.60
CA TRP A 421 29.63 7.34 9.46
C TRP A 421 29.67 5.84 9.81
N ALA A 422 30.63 5.09 9.28
CA ALA A 422 30.76 3.65 9.53
C ALA A 422 31.00 3.36 11.03
N ASP A 423 31.85 4.14 11.69
CA ASP A 423 32.11 4.02 13.11
C ASP A 423 30.84 4.33 13.95
N GLN A 424 30.08 5.34 13.58
CA GLN A 424 28.79 5.63 14.22
C GLN A 424 27.78 4.48 14.04
N GLN A 425 27.72 3.85 12.82
CA GLN A 425 26.85 2.72 12.57
C GLN A 425 27.20 1.49 13.41
N LEU A 426 28.49 1.24 13.65
CA LEU A 426 28.97 0.04 14.33
C LEU A 426 29.20 0.25 15.84
N ALA A 427 29.24 1.50 16.32
CA ALA A 427 29.45 1.80 17.73
C ALA A 427 28.52 1.03 18.68
N PRO A 428 27.20 0.88 18.40
CA PRO A 428 26.30 0.17 19.29
C PRO A 428 26.59 -1.33 19.42
N VAL A 429 27.31 -1.95 18.47
CA VAL A 429 27.53 -3.40 18.40
C VAL A 429 28.96 -3.86 18.68
N LEU A 430 29.82 -2.98 19.18
CA LEU A 430 31.23 -3.29 19.45
C LEU A 430 31.44 -4.55 20.32
N GLY A 431 30.50 -4.91 21.20
CA GLY A 431 30.58 -6.13 22.03
C GLY A 431 29.97 -7.40 21.38
N ALA A 432 29.31 -7.28 20.23
CA ALA A 432 28.61 -8.39 19.55
C ALA A 432 28.90 -8.44 18.04
N GLU A 433 29.97 -7.81 17.64
CA GLU A 433 30.38 -7.62 16.23
C GLU A 433 30.64 -8.94 15.50
N GLU A 434 31.13 -9.97 16.19
CA GLU A 434 31.42 -11.28 15.60
C GLU A 434 30.16 -11.91 14.96
N THR A 435 29.02 -11.88 15.65
CA THR A 435 27.77 -12.40 15.11
C THR A 435 27.33 -11.62 13.87
N LEU A 436 27.47 -10.29 13.89
CA LEU A 436 27.13 -9.42 12.77
C LEU A 436 28.07 -9.67 11.57
N ARG A 437 29.38 -9.70 11.81
CA ARG A 437 30.39 -9.96 10.75
C ARG A 437 30.19 -11.32 10.09
N THR A 438 29.97 -12.36 10.90
CA THR A 438 29.70 -13.71 10.38
C THR A 438 28.42 -13.74 9.55
N TRP A 439 27.34 -13.11 10.02
CA TRP A 439 26.10 -13.05 9.28
C TRP A 439 26.22 -12.31 7.95
N VAL A 440 26.91 -11.18 7.94
CA VAL A 440 27.19 -10.38 6.74
C VAL A 440 28.08 -11.17 5.77
N ARG A 441 29.15 -11.83 6.24
CA ARG A 441 30.03 -12.70 5.43
C ARG A 441 29.27 -13.88 4.81
N CYS A 442 28.26 -14.40 5.52
CA CYS A 442 27.36 -15.43 5.01
C CYS A 442 26.20 -14.87 4.16
N GLU A 443 26.40 -13.73 3.50
CA GLU A 443 25.42 -13.10 2.58
C GLU A 443 24.06 -12.81 3.25
N GLY A 444 24.06 -12.51 4.55
CA GLY A 444 22.83 -12.26 5.31
C GLY A 444 21.96 -13.50 5.54
N ARG A 445 22.49 -14.72 5.33
CA ARG A 445 21.77 -15.99 5.48
C ARG A 445 21.99 -16.59 6.86
N ILE A 446 20.88 -16.85 7.58
CA ILE A 446 20.94 -17.32 8.97
C ILE A 446 21.52 -18.74 9.08
N GLY A 447 21.16 -19.65 8.16
CA GLY A 447 21.62 -21.04 8.20
C GLY A 447 23.13 -21.17 8.11
N PRO A 448 23.78 -20.65 7.06
CA PRO A 448 25.25 -20.62 6.96
C PRO A 448 25.90 -19.90 8.15
N ALA A 449 25.37 -18.77 8.59
CA ALA A 449 25.91 -18.03 9.74
C ALA A 449 25.83 -18.85 11.05
N ALA A 450 24.76 -19.60 11.24
CA ALA A 450 24.59 -20.50 12.40
C ALA A 450 25.66 -21.60 12.40
N ALA A 451 25.89 -22.21 11.23
CA ALA A 451 26.90 -23.27 11.08
C ALA A 451 28.30 -22.71 11.38
N GLU A 452 28.64 -21.54 10.86
CA GLU A 452 29.94 -20.91 11.05
C GLU A 452 30.17 -20.45 12.50
N LEU A 453 29.11 -19.97 13.19
CA LEU A 453 29.16 -19.59 14.59
C LEU A 453 29.11 -20.79 15.56
N GLY A 454 28.89 -22.01 15.06
CA GLY A 454 28.76 -23.20 15.89
C GLY A 454 27.54 -23.20 16.80
N ILE A 455 26.46 -22.50 16.44
CA ILE A 455 25.23 -22.39 17.23
C ILE A 455 23.99 -22.79 16.41
N SER A 456 22.86 -23.00 17.08
CA SER A 456 21.62 -23.37 16.41
C SER A 456 21.03 -22.17 15.62
N VAL A 457 20.26 -22.46 14.56
CA VAL A 457 19.54 -21.45 13.77
C VAL A 457 18.63 -20.58 14.64
N PRO A 458 17.83 -21.13 15.60
CA PRO A 458 17.07 -20.29 16.56
C PRO A 458 17.98 -19.41 17.44
N GLY A 459 19.14 -19.93 17.87
CA GLY A 459 20.13 -19.18 18.64
C GLY A 459 20.69 -17.99 17.88
N THR A 460 21.08 -18.20 16.61
CA THR A 460 21.52 -17.13 15.71
C THR A 460 20.44 -16.10 15.51
N ARG A 461 19.20 -16.53 15.25
CA ARG A 461 18.05 -15.63 15.10
C ARG A 461 17.87 -14.76 16.35
N LYS A 462 17.92 -15.35 17.55
CA LYS A 462 17.80 -14.64 18.82
C LYS A 462 18.93 -13.60 19.00
N ARG A 463 20.18 -13.92 18.62
CA ARG A 463 21.30 -12.96 18.66
C ARG A 463 21.06 -11.81 17.70
N LEU A 464 20.64 -12.09 16.44
CA LEU A 464 20.33 -11.06 15.46
C LEU A 464 19.15 -10.16 15.90
N THR A 465 18.10 -10.73 16.49
CA THR A 465 16.99 -9.92 17.04
C THR A 465 17.46 -8.97 18.15
N ARG A 466 18.37 -9.42 19.01
CA ARG A 466 18.99 -8.51 20.00
C ARG A 466 19.80 -7.40 19.35
N LEU A 467 20.51 -7.72 18.26
CA LEU A 467 21.25 -6.71 17.48
C LEU A 467 20.27 -5.72 16.81
N GLU A 468 19.11 -6.15 16.33
CA GLU A 468 18.07 -5.24 15.81
C GLU A 468 17.68 -4.19 16.84
N THR A 469 17.46 -4.60 18.10
CA THR A 469 17.12 -3.70 19.20
C THR A 469 18.24 -2.71 19.51
N VAL A 470 19.49 -3.17 19.56
CA VAL A 470 20.66 -2.32 19.86
C VAL A 470 20.97 -1.35 18.73
N LEU A 471 20.89 -1.83 17.47
CA LEU A 471 21.09 -1.03 16.27
C LEU A 471 19.91 -0.12 15.94
N GLN A 472 18.76 -0.37 16.57
CA GLN A 472 17.47 0.26 16.22
C GLN A 472 17.13 0.12 14.72
N ARG A 473 17.44 -1.05 14.14
CA ARG A 473 17.27 -1.32 12.72
C ARG A 473 16.86 -2.77 12.45
N SER A 474 16.02 -2.98 11.46
CA SER A 474 15.66 -4.31 10.98
C SER A 474 16.86 -4.98 10.28
N LEU A 475 17.17 -6.22 10.68
CA LEU A 475 18.15 -7.09 10.02
C LEU A 475 17.48 -8.23 9.28
N LEU A 476 16.51 -8.85 9.93
CA LEU A 476 15.92 -10.12 9.51
C LEU A 476 14.78 -9.98 8.51
N ARG A 477 14.16 -8.80 8.43
CA ARG A 477 13.03 -8.51 7.53
C ARG A 477 13.39 -7.37 6.57
N PRO A 478 13.09 -7.49 5.27
CA PRO A 478 13.23 -6.39 4.33
C PRO A 478 12.17 -5.27 4.58
N PRO A 479 12.52 -3.99 4.41
CA PRO A 479 13.84 -3.46 4.14
C PRO A 479 14.81 -3.68 5.32
N SER A 480 16.00 -4.20 5.01
CA SER A 480 17.00 -4.60 6.01
C SER A 480 18.21 -3.69 5.98
N ALA A 481 18.76 -3.38 7.16
CA ALA A 481 20.00 -2.61 7.29
C ALA A 481 21.26 -3.36 6.80
N ARG A 482 21.15 -4.57 6.25
CA ARG A 482 22.28 -5.43 5.85
C ARG A 482 23.23 -4.75 4.88
N TYR A 483 22.74 -3.87 4.01
CA TYR A 483 23.56 -3.16 3.03
C TYR A 483 24.42 -2.07 3.71
N ASP A 484 23.81 -1.23 4.55
CA ASP A 484 24.54 -0.23 5.32
C ASP A 484 25.58 -0.86 6.25
N LEU A 485 25.22 -1.98 6.89
CA LEU A 485 26.15 -2.69 7.77
C LEU A 485 27.30 -3.35 7.01
N TRP A 486 27.03 -3.87 5.80
CA TRP A 486 28.09 -4.37 4.93
C TRP A 486 29.05 -3.23 4.55
N LEU A 487 28.53 -2.07 4.11
CA LEU A 487 29.32 -0.89 3.76
C LEU A 487 30.16 -0.40 4.95
N ALA A 488 29.55 -0.33 6.15
CA ALA A 488 30.25 0.10 7.35
C ALA A 488 31.36 -0.86 7.77
N LEU A 489 31.12 -2.17 7.75
CA LEU A 489 32.15 -3.19 8.04
C LEU A 489 33.27 -3.13 7.00
N ARG A 490 32.93 -3.01 5.72
CA ARG A 490 33.93 -2.90 4.64
C ARG A 490 34.80 -1.66 4.78
N SER A 491 34.20 -0.50 5.10
CA SER A 491 34.92 0.76 5.37
C SER A 491 35.94 0.58 6.50
N ARG A 492 35.57 -0.06 7.60
CA ARG A 492 36.49 -0.35 8.72
C ARG A 492 37.57 -1.33 8.33
N ASP A 493 37.26 -2.40 7.59
CA ASP A 493 38.24 -3.40 7.17
C ASP A 493 39.29 -2.82 6.22
N LEU A 494 38.91 -1.88 5.35
CA LEU A 494 39.84 -1.17 4.45
C LEU A 494 40.76 -0.17 5.18
N THR A 495 40.38 0.24 6.38
CA THR A 495 41.11 1.26 7.16
C THR A 495 41.78 0.68 8.41
N ALA A 496 41.56 -0.61 8.69
CA ALA A 496 42.27 -1.31 9.73
C ALA A 496 43.80 -1.34 9.42
N PRO A 497 44.69 -1.05 10.40
CA PRO A 497 46.11 -1.01 10.19
C PRO A 497 46.69 -2.36 9.81
#